data_4f29e806db5e16d7b6a38f2aa0373b67
#
_entry.id   4f29e806db5e16d7b6a38f2aa0373b67
#
_cell.length_a   1.000
_cell.length_b   1.000
_cell.length_c   1.000
_cell.angle_alpha   90.00
_cell.angle_beta   90.00
_cell.angle_gamma   90.00
#
_symmetry.space_group_name_H-M   'P 1'
#
loop_
_entity.id
_entity.type
_entity.pdbx_description
1 polymer ?
#
loop_
_entity_poly.entity_id
_entity_poly.type
_entity_poly.pdbx_seq_one_letter_code
_entity_poly.pdbx_strand_id
1 'polypeptide(L)'
;RAVYREVIGLEPENLTLPQSLPNLPESLDAARSSARAASPILASAREMSDSGRLSAYSAIGMALPSVTVVGSHTFTEDPSTLFVGTETEVTSVQVQVKVPIFMGGRSIAGVSAAYNYSDALARNVHAAANAVERSVIVAWNNFEATTAAISARQQQIAASEVALEGVRDENNLGTRTNLDVLDAEQDLLDARVTLVQAERDQWVAAYALLSSIGHLTGARLGIRAADID
;
A
#
# COMPACT_ATOMS: atom_id res chain seq x y z
N ARG A 1 18.77 8.75 9.52
CA ARG A 1 18.58 10.19 9.24
C ARG A 1 18.23 10.44 7.77
N ALA A 2 19.02 9.91 6.78
CA ALA A 2 18.74 10.13 5.35
C ALA A 2 17.33 9.67 4.93
N VAL A 3 16.91 8.46 5.29
CA VAL A 3 15.57 7.92 4.99
C VAL A 3 14.47 8.75 5.68
N TYR A 4 14.70 9.23 6.91
CA TYR A 4 13.74 10.08 7.60
C TYR A 4 13.54 11.40 6.85
N ARG A 5 14.63 12.04 6.42
CA ARG A 5 14.57 13.26 5.61
C ARG A 5 13.89 13.03 4.26
N GLU A 6 14.16 11.90 3.62
CA GLU A 6 13.55 11.54 2.34
C GLU A 6 12.01 11.39 2.45
N VAL A 7 11.53 10.77 3.54
CA VAL A 7 10.10 10.46 3.73
C VAL A 7 9.35 11.63 4.36
N ILE A 8 9.94 12.31 5.35
CA ILE A 8 9.28 13.36 6.15
C ILE A 8 9.61 14.76 5.62
N GLY A 9 10.74 14.94 4.93
CA GLY A 9 11.19 16.25 4.42
C GLY A 9 11.97 17.10 5.44
N LEU A 10 12.04 16.68 6.70
CA LEU A 10 12.69 17.39 7.82
C LEU A 10 13.79 16.52 8.44
N GLU A 11 14.74 17.16 9.15
CA GLU A 11 15.71 16.43 9.97
C GLU A 11 15.05 15.90 11.24
N PRO A 12 15.42 14.69 11.71
CA PRO A 12 14.88 14.14 12.95
C PRO A 12 15.44 14.90 14.17
N GLU A 13 14.57 15.59 14.89
CA GLU A 13 14.87 16.28 16.15
C GLU A 13 14.00 15.70 17.26
N ASN A 14 14.62 15.43 18.44
CA ASN A 14 13.92 15.03 19.67
C ASN A 14 12.95 13.84 19.49
N LEU A 15 13.36 12.82 18.73
CA LEU A 15 12.53 11.63 18.55
C LEU A 15 12.37 10.88 19.89
N THR A 16 11.12 10.66 20.27
CA THR A 16 10.76 9.83 21.43
C THR A 16 10.13 8.53 20.95
N LEU A 17 10.42 7.42 21.64
CA LEU A 17 9.74 6.17 21.38
C LEU A 17 8.27 6.29 21.80
N PRO A 18 7.33 5.73 21.02
CA PRO A 18 5.94 5.65 21.42
C PRO A 18 5.81 4.86 22.74
N GLN A 19 4.88 5.27 23.62
CA GLN A 19 4.74 4.68 24.95
C GLN A 19 4.07 3.30 24.96
N SER A 20 3.27 2.99 23.94
CA SER A 20 2.53 1.72 23.83
C SER A 20 2.38 1.30 22.38
N LEU A 21 2.36 0.00 22.15
CA LEU A 21 2.03 -0.54 20.83
C LEU A 21 0.66 -0.03 20.35
N PRO A 22 0.50 0.16 19.05
CA PRO A 22 -0.78 0.56 18.48
C PRO A 22 -1.85 -0.51 18.76
N ASN A 23 -3.12 -0.11 18.70
CA ASN A 23 -4.23 -1.04 18.95
C ASN A 23 -4.32 -2.07 17.82
N LEU A 24 -3.92 -3.30 18.10
CA LEU A 24 -3.89 -4.42 17.16
C LEU A 24 -5.14 -5.30 17.33
N PRO A 25 -5.52 -6.09 16.29
CA PRO A 25 -6.55 -7.11 16.43
C PRO A 25 -6.16 -8.15 17.49
N GLU A 26 -7.16 -8.67 18.20
CA GLU A 26 -6.94 -9.67 19.27
C GLU A 26 -6.65 -11.07 18.73
N SER A 27 -6.95 -11.35 17.46
CA SER A 27 -6.77 -12.66 16.83
C SER A 27 -6.50 -12.52 15.33
N LEU A 28 -5.90 -13.58 14.76
CA LEU A 28 -5.71 -13.67 13.31
C LEU A 28 -7.03 -13.58 12.55
N ASP A 29 -8.11 -14.18 13.05
CA ASP A 29 -9.43 -14.13 12.41
C ASP A 29 -10.03 -12.73 12.45
N ALA A 30 -9.83 -11.99 13.55
CA ALA A 30 -10.20 -10.58 13.63
C ALA A 30 -9.39 -9.72 12.65
N ALA A 31 -8.10 -9.99 12.49
CA ALA A 31 -7.24 -9.33 11.51
C ALA A 31 -7.71 -9.59 10.07
N ARG A 32 -8.02 -10.85 9.73
CA ARG A 32 -8.55 -11.25 8.41
C ARG A 32 -9.89 -10.58 8.09
N SER A 33 -10.81 -10.55 9.05
CA SER A 33 -12.12 -9.91 8.87
C SER A 33 -11.98 -8.41 8.65
N SER A 34 -11.13 -7.74 9.42
CA SER A 34 -10.80 -6.32 9.25
C SER A 34 -10.20 -6.03 7.88
N ALA A 35 -9.25 -6.85 7.43
CA ALA A 35 -8.63 -6.69 6.13
C ALA A 35 -9.62 -6.83 4.97
N ARG A 36 -10.54 -7.79 5.04
CA ARG A 36 -11.59 -7.96 4.01
C ARG A 36 -12.54 -6.76 3.94
N ALA A 37 -12.76 -6.07 5.05
CA ALA A 37 -13.62 -4.90 5.11
C ALA A 37 -12.89 -3.60 4.73
N ALA A 38 -11.65 -3.41 5.16
CA ALA A 38 -10.94 -2.14 5.12
C ALA A 38 -9.75 -2.09 4.13
N SER A 39 -9.38 -3.21 3.47
CA SER A 39 -8.23 -3.21 2.56
C SER A 39 -8.47 -2.33 1.32
N PRO A 40 -7.63 -1.31 1.07
CA PRO A 40 -7.72 -0.48 -0.13
C PRO A 40 -7.45 -1.27 -1.41
N ILE A 41 -6.59 -2.29 -1.34
CA ILE A 41 -6.27 -3.18 -2.48
C ILE A 41 -7.52 -3.93 -2.93
N LEU A 42 -8.29 -4.47 -1.97
CA LEU A 42 -9.52 -5.19 -2.28
C LEU A 42 -10.62 -4.23 -2.75
N ALA A 43 -10.72 -3.04 -2.17
CA ALA A 43 -11.64 -1.99 -2.63
C ALA A 43 -11.34 -1.60 -4.08
N SER A 44 -10.08 -1.30 -4.41
CA SER A 44 -9.66 -0.97 -5.78
C SER A 44 -10.00 -2.09 -6.77
N ALA A 45 -9.76 -3.35 -6.41
CA ALA A 45 -10.08 -4.48 -7.29
C ALA A 45 -11.59 -4.61 -7.56
N ARG A 46 -12.44 -4.31 -6.55
CA ARG A 46 -13.91 -4.28 -6.71
C ARG A 46 -14.35 -3.16 -7.64
N GLU A 47 -13.84 -1.95 -7.46
CA GLU A 47 -14.15 -0.80 -8.32
C GLU A 47 -13.69 -1.05 -9.77
N MET A 48 -12.53 -1.69 -9.97
CA MET A 48 -12.07 -2.09 -11.30
C MET A 48 -13.00 -3.13 -11.95
N SER A 49 -13.52 -4.08 -11.17
CA SER A 49 -14.49 -5.06 -11.66
C SER A 49 -15.81 -4.40 -12.06
N ASP A 50 -16.29 -3.45 -11.27
CA ASP A 50 -17.50 -2.68 -11.59
C ASP A 50 -17.32 -1.80 -12.83
N SER A 51 -16.15 -1.16 -12.99
CA SER A 51 -15.76 -0.42 -14.19
C SER A 51 -15.74 -1.33 -15.43
N GLY A 52 -15.20 -2.56 -15.29
CA GLY A 52 -15.22 -3.56 -16.37
C GLY A 52 -16.64 -3.94 -16.81
N ARG A 53 -17.54 -4.12 -15.85
CA ARG A 53 -18.96 -4.39 -16.11
C ARG A 53 -19.62 -3.24 -16.87
N LEU A 54 -19.39 -2.00 -16.45
CA LEU A 54 -19.90 -0.80 -17.15
C LEU A 54 -19.31 -0.67 -18.56
N SER A 55 -18.05 -1.03 -18.74
CA SER A 55 -17.39 -1.07 -20.06
C SER A 55 -18.03 -2.10 -20.99
N ALA A 56 -18.46 -3.25 -20.46
CA ALA A 56 -19.20 -4.25 -21.23
C ALA A 56 -20.57 -3.71 -21.69
N TYR A 57 -21.30 -3.00 -20.82
CA TYR A 57 -22.53 -2.32 -21.23
C TYR A 57 -22.29 -1.22 -22.26
N SER A 58 -21.20 -0.45 -22.13
CA SER A 58 -20.83 0.55 -23.13
C SER A 58 -20.55 -0.08 -24.51
N ALA A 59 -19.92 -1.27 -24.54
CA ALA A 59 -19.68 -2.00 -25.77
C ALA A 59 -20.98 -2.41 -26.49
N ILE A 60 -22.03 -2.75 -25.75
CA ILE A 60 -23.37 -2.97 -26.31
C ILE A 60 -23.91 -1.68 -26.93
N GLY A 61 -23.76 -0.55 -26.23
CA GLY A 61 -24.17 0.77 -26.70
C GLY A 61 -23.57 1.16 -28.05
N MET A 62 -22.35 0.72 -28.35
CA MET A 62 -21.68 0.98 -29.64
C MET A 62 -22.36 0.28 -30.84
N ALA A 63 -23.20 -0.74 -30.58
CA ALA A 63 -24.01 -1.42 -31.60
C ALA A 63 -25.37 -0.75 -31.80
N LEU A 64 -25.74 0.25 -31.01
CA LEU A 64 -27.00 0.98 -31.10
C LEU A 64 -26.88 2.20 -32.02
N PRO A 65 -28.02 2.74 -32.53
CA PRO A 65 -28.03 4.01 -33.25
C PRO A 65 -27.47 5.15 -32.40
N SER A 66 -26.62 5.98 -33.00
CA SER A 66 -26.09 7.19 -32.37
C SER A 66 -26.60 8.44 -33.05
N VAL A 67 -26.92 9.46 -32.26
CA VAL A 67 -27.30 10.79 -32.74
C VAL A 67 -26.26 11.78 -32.22
N THR A 68 -25.63 12.50 -33.13
CA THR A 68 -24.63 13.52 -32.81
C THR A 68 -25.08 14.86 -33.37
N VAL A 69 -25.03 15.89 -32.54
CA VAL A 69 -25.26 17.28 -32.96
C VAL A 69 -23.91 18.00 -32.88
N VAL A 70 -23.49 18.56 -34.00
CA VAL A 70 -22.24 19.30 -34.13
C VAL A 70 -22.54 20.75 -34.50
N GLY A 71 -22.14 21.68 -33.68
CA GLY A 71 -22.12 23.12 -34.04
C GLY A 71 -20.68 23.52 -34.36
N SER A 72 -20.48 24.19 -35.47
CA SER A 72 -19.20 24.79 -35.82
C SER A 72 -19.39 26.25 -36.28
N HIS A 73 -18.45 27.07 -35.85
CA HIS A 73 -18.31 28.45 -36.26
C HIS A 73 -16.88 28.63 -36.79
N THR A 74 -16.76 28.98 -38.06
CA THR A 74 -15.45 29.13 -38.70
C THR A 74 -15.35 30.55 -39.22
N PHE A 75 -14.31 31.25 -38.79
CA PHE A 75 -13.90 32.54 -39.34
C PHE A 75 -12.65 32.31 -40.19
N THR A 76 -12.71 32.76 -41.43
CA THR A 76 -11.58 32.65 -42.35
C THR A 76 -11.32 34.03 -42.96
N GLU A 77 -10.11 34.53 -42.73
CA GLU A 77 -9.57 35.73 -43.34
C GLU A 77 -8.60 35.26 -44.44
N ASP A 78 -8.97 35.54 -45.70
CA ASP A 78 -8.11 35.16 -46.84
C ASP A 78 -7.31 36.39 -47.29
N PRO A 79 -5.98 36.44 -47.05
CA PRO A 79 -5.11 37.51 -47.48
C PRO A 79 -4.74 37.36 -48.96
N SER A 80 -5.72 37.32 -49.86
CA SER A 80 -5.44 37.29 -51.27
C SER A 80 -4.85 38.63 -51.74
N THR A 81 -3.69 38.62 -52.36
CA THR A 81 -3.00 39.81 -52.88
C THR A 81 -3.68 40.45 -54.09
N LEU A 82 -4.76 39.88 -54.63
CA LEU A 82 -5.47 40.33 -55.81
C LEU A 82 -6.86 40.93 -55.49
N PHE A 83 -7.41 40.70 -54.32
CA PHE A 83 -8.66 41.31 -53.85
C PHE A 83 -8.50 41.67 -52.38
N VAL A 84 -8.95 42.86 -52.00
CA VAL A 84 -8.97 43.37 -50.63
C VAL A 84 -9.71 42.34 -49.76
N GLY A 85 -9.05 41.82 -48.72
CA GLY A 85 -9.41 40.75 -47.83
C GLY A 85 -10.89 40.41 -47.76
N THR A 86 -11.23 39.20 -48.18
CA THR A 86 -12.58 38.64 -48.03
C THR A 86 -12.61 37.94 -46.67
N GLU A 87 -13.34 38.49 -45.73
CA GLU A 87 -13.68 37.82 -44.48
C GLU A 87 -14.88 36.89 -44.75
N THR A 88 -14.72 35.63 -44.39
CA THR A 88 -15.80 34.65 -44.49
C THR A 88 -16.11 34.08 -43.14
N GLU A 89 -17.32 34.31 -42.68
CA GLU A 89 -17.86 33.75 -41.44
C GLU A 89 -18.91 32.71 -41.75
N VAL A 90 -18.67 31.48 -41.32
CA VAL A 90 -19.58 30.35 -41.54
C VAL A 90 -19.98 29.72 -40.20
N THR A 91 -21.27 29.84 -39.89
CA THR A 91 -21.86 29.11 -38.76
C THR A 91 -22.69 27.95 -39.29
N SER A 92 -22.41 26.73 -38.85
CA SER A 92 -23.18 25.54 -39.21
C SER A 92 -23.61 24.75 -37.99
N VAL A 93 -24.80 24.18 -38.07
CA VAL A 93 -25.32 23.19 -37.10
C VAL A 93 -25.73 21.96 -37.91
N GLN A 94 -25.11 20.82 -37.57
CA GLN A 94 -25.36 19.55 -38.25
C GLN A 94 -25.88 18.53 -37.24
N VAL A 95 -26.95 17.83 -37.61
CA VAL A 95 -27.46 16.68 -36.87
C VAL A 95 -27.14 15.44 -37.71
N GLN A 96 -26.36 14.52 -37.11
CA GLN A 96 -26.00 13.26 -37.76
C GLN A 96 -26.60 12.08 -37.01
N VAL A 97 -27.33 11.24 -37.70
CA VAL A 97 -27.84 9.96 -37.18
C VAL A 97 -27.06 8.83 -37.87
N LYS A 98 -26.40 7.98 -37.08
CA LYS A 98 -25.63 6.84 -37.56
C LYS A 98 -26.23 5.54 -37.03
N VAL A 99 -26.69 4.67 -37.92
CA VAL A 99 -27.27 3.37 -37.60
C VAL A 99 -26.35 2.29 -38.16
N PRO A 100 -25.65 1.51 -37.33
CA PRO A 100 -24.80 0.42 -37.79
C PRO A 100 -25.66 -0.80 -38.15
N ILE A 101 -25.90 -1.02 -39.44
CA ILE A 101 -26.72 -2.13 -39.92
C ILE A 101 -25.90 -3.43 -40.03
N PHE A 102 -24.65 -3.33 -40.50
CA PHE A 102 -23.73 -4.45 -40.62
C PHE A 102 -22.27 -4.00 -40.47
N MET A 103 -21.55 -4.64 -39.56
CA MET A 103 -20.15 -4.32 -39.29
C MET A 103 -19.23 -5.55 -39.41
N GLY A 104 -19.58 -6.54 -40.24
CA GLY A 104 -18.74 -7.71 -40.50
C GLY A 104 -18.40 -8.51 -39.22
N GLY A 105 -19.33 -8.61 -38.25
CA GLY A 105 -19.11 -9.31 -36.99
C GLY A 105 -18.31 -8.53 -35.92
N ARG A 106 -17.79 -7.34 -36.25
CA ARG A 106 -16.95 -6.54 -35.35
C ARG A 106 -17.67 -6.18 -34.04
N SER A 107 -18.95 -5.80 -34.09
CA SER A 107 -19.73 -5.47 -32.88
C SER A 107 -19.91 -6.68 -31.98
N ILE A 108 -20.22 -7.87 -32.52
CA ILE A 108 -20.39 -9.10 -31.76
C ILE A 108 -19.05 -9.48 -31.08
N ALA A 109 -17.96 -9.46 -31.85
CA ALA A 109 -16.63 -9.75 -31.33
C ALA A 109 -16.19 -8.72 -30.23
N GLY A 110 -16.50 -7.41 -30.43
CA GLY A 110 -16.22 -6.36 -29.49
C GLY A 110 -16.99 -6.53 -28.17
N VAL A 111 -18.29 -6.83 -28.26
CA VAL A 111 -19.11 -7.12 -27.07
C VAL A 111 -18.60 -8.35 -26.32
N SER A 112 -18.30 -9.44 -27.05
CA SER A 112 -17.74 -10.67 -26.45
C SER A 112 -16.40 -10.41 -25.76
N ALA A 113 -15.52 -9.63 -26.38
CA ALA A 113 -14.23 -9.25 -25.78
C ALA A 113 -14.42 -8.42 -24.52
N ALA A 114 -15.38 -7.47 -24.50
CA ALA A 114 -15.68 -6.65 -23.33
C ALA A 114 -16.24 -7.48 -22.17
N TYR A 115 -17.10 -8.46 -22.43
CA TYR A 115 -17.59 -9.40 -21.42
C TYR A 115 -16.45 -10.27 -20.86
N ASN A 116 -15.61 -10.86 -21.72
CA ASN A 116 -14.46 -11.65 -21.27
C ASN A 116 -13.50 -10.84 -20.42
N TYR A 117 -13.30 -9.56 -20.75
CA TYR A 117 -12.49 -8.65 -19.94
C TYR A 117 -13.13 -8.35 -18.59
N SER A 118 -14.46 -8.12 -18.55
CA SER A 118 -15.22 -7.95 -17.31
C SER A 118 -15.10 -9.18 -16.42
N ASP A 119 -15.21 -10.39 -16.97
CA ASP A 119 -15.04 -11.65 -16.24
C ASP A 119 -13.62 -11.81 -15.70
N ALA A 120 -12.61 -11.40 -16.45
CA ALA A 120 -11.22 -11.41 -15.99
C ALA A 120 -11.03 -10.47 -14.77
N LEU A 121 -11.62 -9.27 -14.82
CA LEU A 121 -11.58 -8.34 -13.68
C LEU A 121 -12.34 -8.87 -12.46
N ALA A 122 -13.48 -9.56 -12.65
CA ALA A 122 -14.19 -10.20 -11.55
C ALA A 122 -13.35 -11.29 -10.88
N ARG A 123 -12.59 -12.08 -11.67
CA ARG A 123 -11.64 -13.08 -11.11
C ARG A 123 -10.47 -12.41 -10.39
N ASN A 124 -10.02 -11.24 -10.82
CA ASN A 124 -8.96 -10.49 -10.14
C ASN A 124 -9.37 -10.04 -8.73
N VAL A 125 -10.67 -9.83 -8.45
CA VAL A 125 -11.16 -9.57 -7.09
C VAL A 125 -10.84 -10.74 -6.15
N HIS A 126 -11.04 -11.99 -6.62
CA HIS A 126 -10.67 -13.18 -5.83
C HIS A 126 -9.16 -13.31 -5.63
N ALA A 127 -8.38 -13.01 -6.66
CA ALA A 127 -6.93 -13.01 -6.55
C ALA A 127 -6.43 -11.95 -5.56
N ALA A 128 -7.01 -10.74 -5.61
CA ALA A 128 -6.72 -9.68 -4.65
C ALA A 128 -7.11 -10.07 -3.21
N ALA A 129 -8.27 -10.68 -3.02
CA ALA A 129 -8.71 -11.17 -1.71
C ALA A 129 -7.73 -12.20 -1.12
N ASN A 130 -7.28 -13.17 -1.93
CA ASN A 130 -6.29 -14.16 -1.52
C ASN A 130 -4.92 -13.53 -1.23
N ALA A 131 -4.52 -12.51 -1.98
CA ALA A 131 -3.27 -11.79 -1.75
C ALA A 131 -3.31 -11.00 -0.44
N VAL A 132 -4.41 -10.29 -0.17
CA VAL A 132 -4.63 -9.57 1.09
C VAL A 132 -4.62 -10.54 2.27
N GLU A 133 -5.34 -11.67 2.18
CA GLU A 133 -5.36 -12.66 3.24
C GLU A 133 -3.97 -13.22 3.55
N ARG A 134 -3.20 -13.56 2.52
CA ARG A 134 -1.80 -14.02 2.67
C ARG A 134 -0.93 -12.95 3.33
N SER A 135 -1.07 -11.67 2.92
CA SER A 135 -0.32 -10.56 3.51
C SER A 135 -0.61 -10.42 5.01
N VAL A 136 -1.88 -10.56 5.41
CA VAL A 136 -2.28 -10.51 6.83
C VAL A 136 -1.68 -11.67 7.62
N ILE A 137 -1.74 -12.91 7.08
CA ILE A 137 -1.17 -14.08 7.76
C ILE A 137 0.34 -13.91 7.97
N VAL A 138 1.05 -13.44 6.93
CA VAL A 138 2.50 -13.21 7.02
C VAL A 138 2.82 -12.12 8.04
N ALA A 139 2.09 -11.01 8.02
CA ALA A 139 2.30 -9.91 8.97
C ALA A 139 1.98 -10.32 10.41
N TRP A 140 0.91 -11.10 10.62
CA TRP A 140 0.54 -11.64 11.92
C TRP A 140 1.63 -12.56 12.49
N ASN A 141 2.05 -13.56 11.70
CA ASN A 141 3.10 -14.51 12.12
C ASN A 141 4.42 -13.78 12.41
N ASN A 142 4.76 -12.75 11.63
CA ASN A 142 5.95 -11.94 11.90
C ASN A 142 5.83 -11.18 13.22
N PHE A 143 4.66 -10.60 13.51
CA PHE A 143 4.42 -9.92 14.79
C PHE A 143 4.52 -10.89 15.98
N GLU A 144 3.95 -12.09 15.88
CA GLU A 144 4.08 -13.11 16.93
C GLU A 144 5.54 -13.55 17.11
N ALA A 145 6.27 -13.76 16.02
CA ALA A 145 7.67 -14.17 16.06
C ALA A 145 8.55 -13.09 16.72
N THR A 146 8.35 -11.80 16.40
CA THR A 146 9.09 -10.69 17.03
C THR A 146 8.74 -10.56 18.51
N THR A 147 7.49 -10.78 18.89
CA THR A 147 7.06 -10.79 20.30
C THR A 147 7.75 -11.92 21.09
N ALA A 148 7.80 -13.12 20.54
CA ALA A 148 8.51 -14.24 21.14
C ALA A 148 10.03 -14.01 21.23
N ALA A 149 10.61 -13.36 20.22
CA ALA A 149 12.03 -13.01 20.20
C ALA A 149 12.42 -12.09 21.38
N ILE A 150 11.61 -11.11 21.75
CA ILE A 150 11.87 -10.24 22.90
C ILE A 150 12.03 -11.07 24.19
N SER A 151 11.09 -11.99 24.45
CA SER A 151 11.16 -12.86 25.62
C SER A 151 12.45 -13.71 25.65
N ALA A 152 12.84 -14.27 24.49
CA ALA A 152 14.07 -15.04 24.35
C ALA A 152 15.33 -14.16 24.60
N ARG A 153 15.35 -12.92 24.11
CA ARG A 153 16.46 -11.99 24.32
C ARG A 153 16.58 -11.53 25.80
N GLN A 154 15.46 -11.34 26.48
CA GLN A 154 15.45 -11.04 27.93
C GLN A 154 16.06 -12.22 28.72
N GLN A 155 15.72 -13.46 28.38
CA GLN A 155 16.32 -14.63 29.00
C GLN A 155 17.83 -14.74 28.68
N GLN A 156 18.25 -14.41 27.47
CA GLN A 156 19.66 -14.38 27.09
C GLN A 156 20.43 -13.35 27.92
N ILE A 157 19.90 -12.15 28.14
CA ILE A 157 20.52 -11.12 28.99
C ILE A 157 20.69 -11.66 30.42
N ALA A 158 19.64 -12.24 31.00
CA ALA A 158 19.72 -12.79 32.36
C ALA A 158 20.80 -13.90 32.45
N ALA A 159 20.92 -14.75 31.45
CA ALA A 159 21.96 -15.77 31.40
C ALA A 159 23.38 -15.16 31.28
N SER A 160 23.54 -14.15 30.42
CA SER A 160 24.83 -13.46 30.25
C SER A 160 25.23 -12.69 31.49
N GLU A 161 24.30 -12.12 32.27
CA GLU A 161 24.56 -11.44 33.53
C GLU A 161 25.09 -12.45 34.59
N VAL A 162 24.48 -13.61 34.71
CA VAL A 162 24.95 -14.68 35.60
C VAL A 162 26.32 -15.20 35.17
N ALA A 163 26.54 -15.39 33.85
CA ALA A 163 27.83 -15.83 33.32
C ALA A 163 28.95 -14.80 33.61
N LEU A 164 28.68 -13.51 33.40
CA LEU A 164 29.63 -12.44 33.74
C LEU A 164 29.97 -12.40 35.23
N GLU A 165 28.97 -12.55 36.09
CA GLU A 165 29.20 -12.61 37.55
C GLU A 165 30.10 -13.80 37.90
N GLY A 166 29.84 -14.99 37.36
CA GLY A 166 30.69 -16.18 37.59
C GLY A 166 32.12 -15.99 37.11
N VAL A 167 32.33 -15.42 35.89
CA VAL A 167 33.68 -15.14 35.37
C VAL A 167 34.43 -14.10 36.22
N ARG A 168 33.73 -13.08 36.74
CA ARG A 168 34.31 -12.10 37.65
C ARG A 168 34.76 -12.72 38.97
N ASP A 169 33.95 -13.61 39.53
CA ASP A 169 34.32 -14.30 40.78
C ASP A 169 35.52 -15.24 40.56
N GLU A 170 35.55 -15.99 39.45
CA GLU A 170 36.69 -16.82 39.08
C GLU A 170 37.96 -15.99 38.81
N ASN A 171 37.83 -14.80 38.21
CA ASN A 171 38.95 -13.85 38.02
C ASN A 171 39.49 -13.35 39.34
N ASN A 172 38.62 -12.97 40.29
CA ASN A 172 39.00 -12.55 41.62
C ASN A 172 39.78 -13.64 42.40
N LEU A 173 39.49 -14.92 42.11
CA LEU A 173 40.18 -16.08 42.63
C LEU A 173 41.47 -16.42 41.86
N GLY A 174 41.76 -15.69 40.78
CA GLY A 174 42.96 -15.88 39.94
C GLY A 174 42.87 -17.06 38.96
N THR A 175 41.68 -17.66 38.76
CA THR A 175 41.45 -18.81 37.89
C THR A 175 41.04 -18.44 36.45
N ARG A 176 40.68 -17.16 36.22
CA ARG A 176 40.37 -16.55 34.94
C ARG A 176 41.22 -15.31 34.69
N THR A 177 41.32 -14.94 33.40
CA THR A 177 42.05 -13.77 32.95
C THR A 177 41.13 -12.53 32.88
N ASN A 178 41.72 -11.34 32.90
CA ASN A 178 40.97 -10.11 32.63
C ASN A 178 40.35 -10.11 31.20
N LEU A 179 40.94 -10.84 30.28
CA LEU A 179 40.39 -11.00 28.91
C LEU A 179 39.07 -11.76 28.97
N ASP A 180 38.99 -12.84 29.77
CA ASP A 180 37.72 -13.59 29.91
C ASP A 180 36.60 -12.71 30.49
N VAL A 181 36.92 -11.77 31.38
CA VAL A 181 35.94 -10.80 31.92
C VAL A 181 35.47 -9.83 30.81
N LEU A 182 36.41 -9.29 30.03
CA LEU A 182 36.07 -8.41 28.89
C LEU A 182 35.22 -9.10 27.86
N ASP A 183 35.51 -10.37 27.57
CA ASP A 183 34.72 -11.16 26.60
C ASP A 183 33.28 -11.36 27.13
N ALA A 184 33.12 -11.70 28.43
CA ALA A 184 31.80 -11.84 29.04
C ALA A 184 31.03 -10.49 29.11
N GLU A 185 31.73 -9.36 29.32
CA GLU A 185 31.12 -8.03 29.24
C GLU A 185 30.66 -7.70 27.83
N GLN A 186 31.43 -8.07 26.81
CA GLN A 186 31.06 -7.90 25.40
C GLN A 186 29.82 -8.77 25.06
N ASP A 187 29.77 -10.03 25.49
CA ASP A 187 28.64 -10.92 25.32
C ASP A 187 27.35 -10.35 25.92
N LEU A 188 27.43 -9.77 27.12
CA LEU A 188 26.30 -9.10 27.77
C LEU A 188 25.89 -7.83 26.99
N LEU A 189 26.84 -7.03 26.52
CA LEU A 189 26.55 -5.86 25.69
C LEU A 189 25.84 -6.26 24.41
N ASP A 190 26.32 -7.29 23.70
CA ASP A 190 25.72 -7.79 22.47
C ASP A 190 24.31 -8.34 22.71
N ALA A 191 24.08 -9.04 23.83
CA ALA A 191 22.74 -9.48 24.23
C ALA A 191 21.79 -8.29 24.43
N ARG A 192 22.23 -7.20 25.07
CA ARG A 192 21.42 -5.98 25.26
C ARG A 192 21.12 -5.26 23.94
N VAL A 193 22.13 -5.18 23.05
CA VAL A 193 21.93 -4.58 21.71
C VAL A 193 20.89 -5.36 20.91
N THR A 194 20.95 -6.71 20.95
CA THR A 194 19.97 -7.55 20.23
C THR A 194 18.57 -7.46 20.82
N LEU A 195 18.40 -7.19 22.11
CA LEU A 195 17.10 -6.90 22.72
C LEU A 195 16.50 -5.60 22.14
N VAL A 196 17.26 -4.52 22.11
CA VAL A 196 16.80 -3.24 21.55
C VAL A 196 16.40 -3.39 20.07
N GLN A 197 17.16 -4.20 19.32
CA GLN A 197 16.80 -4.52 17.94
C GLN A 197 15.47 -5.29 17.85
N ALA A 198 15.27 -6.30 18.72
CA ALA A 198 14.02 -7.08 18.75
C ALA A 198 12.81 -6.20 19.14
N GLU A 199 12.96 -5.29 20.08
CA GLU A 199 11.94 -4.31 20.45
C GLU A 199 11.57 -3.39 19.26
N ARG A 200 12.58 -2.85 18.57
CA ARG A 200 12.36 -2.08 17.34
C ARG A 200 11.64 -2.89 16.28
N ASP A 201 12.03 -4.15 16.07
CA ASP A 201 11.45 -5.02 15.04
C ASP A 201 9.99 -5.39 15.36
N GLN A 202 9.64 -5.50 16.64
CA GLN A 202 8.25 -5.67 17.07
C GLN A 202 7.39 -4.44 16.70
N TRP A 203 7.90 -3.22 16.90
CA TRP A 203 7.20 -2.01 16.47
C TRP A 203 6.96 -1.97 14.97
N VAL A 204 7.99 -2.31 14.19
CA VAL A 204 7.89 -2.37 12.71
C VAL A 204 6.87 -3.42 12.30
N ALA A 205 6.88 -4.60 12.92
CA ALA A 205 5.92 -5.68 12.64
C ALA A 205 4.48 -5.28 13.03
N ALA A 206 4.28 -4.56 14.13
CA ALA A 206 2.97 -4.04 14.55
C ALA A 206 2.38 -3.07 13.50
N TYR A 207 3.17 -2.12 13.02
CA TYR A 207 2.73 -1.19 11.97
C TYR A 207 2.56 -1.88 10.61
N ALA A 208 3.38 -2.88 10.29
CA ALA A 208 3.20 -3.70 9.10
C ALA A 208 1.88 -4.48 9.13
N LEU A 209 1.50 -5.01 10.31
CA LEU A 209 0.21 -5.65 10.51
C LEU A 209 -0.95 -4.66 10.32
N LEU A 210 -0.89 -3.45 10.91
CA LEU A 210 -1.89 -2.40 10.68
C LEU A 210 -2.01 -2.01 9.22
N SER A 211 -0.90 -1.92 8.51
CA SER A 211 -0.87 -1.66 7.06
C SER A 211 -1.57 -2.78 6.29
N SER A 212 -1.27 -4.04 6.60
CA SER A 212 -1.84 -5.20 5.91
C SER A 212 -3.36 -5.33 6.06
N ILE A 213 -3.91 -4.88 7.20
CA ILE A 213 -5.36 -4.86 7.45
C ILE A 213 -6.05 -3.57 6.97
N GLY A 214 -5.31 -2.61 6.38
CA GLY A 214 -5.84 -1.34 5.90
C GLY A 214 -6.18 -0.33 7.02
N HIS A 215 -5.61 -0.52 8.21
CA HIS A 215 -5.86 0.33 9.38
C HIS A 215 -4.74 1.35 9.67
N LEU A 216 -3.69 1.39 8.86
CA LEU A 216 -2.63 2.40 8.97
C LEU A 216 -3.11 3.72 8.35
N THR A 217 -3.91 4.47 9.08
CA THR A 217 -4.44 5.77 8.66
C THR A 217 -4.09 6.86 9.67
N GLY A 218 -3.88 8.10 9.20
CA GLY A 218 -3.57 9.24 10.07
C GLY A 218 -4.61 9.42 11.19
N ALA A 219 -5.89 9.26 10.89
CA ALA A 219 -6.97 9.37 11.87
C ALA A 219 -6.86 8.35 13.02
N ARG A 220 -6.43 7.11 12.74
CA ARG A 220 -6.21 6.08 13.77
C ARG A 220 -4.92 6.26 14.55
N LEU A 221 -3.92 6.90 13.95
CA LEU A 221 -2.67 7.26 14.60
C LEU A 221 -2.79 8.58 15.39
N GLY A 222 -3.97 9.20 15.40
CA GLY A 222 -4.20 10.48 16.07
C GLY A 222 -3.61 11.69 15.35
N ILE A 223 -3.12 11.51 14.13
CA ILE A 223 -2.53 12.55 13.30
C ILE A 223 -3.68 13.25 12.55
N ARG A 224 -3.88 14.54 12.81
CA ARG A 224 -4.85 15.36 12.07
C ARG A 224 -4.17 15.93 10.84
N ALA A 225 -4.93 16.09 9.74
CA ALA A 225 -4.42 16.73 8.51
C ALA A 225 -3.89 18.16 8.74
N ALA A 226 -4.35 18.83 9.79
CA ALA A 226 -3.87 20.16 10.19
C ALA A 226 -2.49 20.16 10.89
N ASP A 227 -1.94 18.99 11.22
CA ASP A 227 -0.64 18.86 11.89
C ASP A 227 0.50 18.57 10.87
N ILE A 228 0.19 18.67 9.55
CA ILE A 228 1.11 18.30 8.45
C ILE A 228 1.56 19.56 7.65
N ASP A 229 1.22 20.78 8.08
CA ASP A 229 1.67 22.05 7.48
C ASP A 229 3.05 22.49 7.99
#